data_88a3fb5b8cb8d2ca9f989ef2a64e6481
#
_entry.id   88a3fb5b8cb8d2ca9f989ef2a64e6481
#
_cell.length_a   1.000
_cell.length_b   1.000
_cell.length_c   1.000
_cell.angle_alpha   90.00
_cell.angle_beta   90.00
_cell.angle_gamma   90.00
#
_symmetry.space_group_name_H-M   'P 1'
#
loop_
_entity.id
_entity.type
_entity.pdbx_description
1 polymer ?
#
loop_
_entity_poly.entity_id
_entity_poly.type
_entity_poly.pdbx_seq_one_letter_code
_entity_poly.pdbx_strand_id
1 'polypeptide(L)'
;EFPASQKSNDAGEVTSWFVSKWGPFLSNKMMRNILGQTKSGFNIREIMDNKKILLINLSKGKTGELNAKLLGMIFVMKFQAAAMSRADTAEDDRQDFCLFVDEFQNFSTESFESILSEARKYRLNLVLANQFMTQLTDKIREAILGNVGTIMSGRLGVTDAELMEKAFAPVFNAEDLHAMPNYSAIATVMMFDMPTSPFTMKLLPPMGESSNELMERMKVYASSKYGRPREDVEREIEARLADTSSKPAAPAMAT
;
A
#
# COMPACT_ATOMS: atom_id res chain seq x y z
N GLU A 1 -10.24 -19.58 22.51
CA GLU A 1 -10.14 -20.89 23.21
C GLU A 1 -10.22 -22.00 22.16
N PHE A 2 -9.12 -22.71 21.91
CA PHE A 2 -9.08 -23.90 21.06
C PHE A 2 -9.44 -25.13 21.90
N PRO A 3 -10.27 -26.06 21.39
CA PRO A 3 -10.64 -27.23 22.16
C PRO A 3 -9.48 -28.15 22.47
N ALA A 4 -9.44 -28.64 23.69
CA ALA A 4 -8.30 -29.30 24.32
C ALA A 4 -7.93 -30.71 23.80
N SER A 5 -8.60 -31.24 22.77
CA SER A 5 -8.47 -32.64 22.33
C SER A 5 -7.69 -32.90 21.01
N GLN A 6 -7.12 -31.81 20.38
CA GLN A 6 -6.31 -31.94 19.15
C GLN A 6 -4.84 -31.53 19.36
N LYS A 7 -4.23 -31.85 20.47
CA LYS A 7 -3.17 -31.04 21.10
C LYS A 7 -1.71 -31.40 20.83
N SER A 8 -1.32 -32.28 19.92
CA SER A 8 0.12 -32.48 19.72
C SER A 8 0.63 -32.39 18.26
N ASN A 9 -0.19 -32.75 17.27
CA ASN A 9 0.22 -32.64 15.87
C ASN A 9 -0.11 -31.24 15.28
N ASP A 10 -1.26 -30.65 15.64
CA ASP A 10 -1.71 -29.36 15.11
C ASP A 10 -0.78 -28.20 15.55
N ALA A 11 -0.26 -28.21 16.77
CA ALA A 11 0.62 -27.14 17.25
C ALA A 11 1.97 -27.11 16.48
N GLY A 12 2.49 -28.29 16.10
CA GLY A 12 3.70 -28.40 15.29
C GLY A 12 3.46 -27.91 13.86
N GLU A 13 2.33 -28.25 13.25
CA GLU A 13 1.97 -27.80 11.92
C GLU A 13 1.70 -26.31 11.86
N VAL A 14 0.95 -25.76 12.81
CA VAL A 14 0.70 -24.31 12.94
C VAL A 14 2.00 -23.53 13.15
N THR A 15 2.89 -24.04 14.01
CA THR A 15 4.21 -23.41 14.23
C THR A 15 5.06 -23.47 12.96
N SER A 16 5.11 -24.63 12.29
CA SER A 16 5.84 -24.79 11.04
C SER A 16 5.29 -23.88 9.94
N TRP A 17 3.95 -23.80 9.82
CA TRP A 17 3.31 -22.89 8.88
C TRP A 17 3.63 -21.41 9.18
N PHE A 18 3.54 -21.01 10.44
CA PHE A 18 3.89 -19.65 10.88
C PHE A 18 5.36 -19.33 10.57
N VAL A 19 6.28 -20.22 10.96
CA VAL A 19 7.72 -20.04 10.72
C VAL A 19 8.03 -19.98 9.21
N SER A 20 7.36 -20.81 8.40
CA SER A 20 7.55 -20.79 6.95
C SER A 20 7.13 -19.46 6.31
N LYS A 21 6.10 -18.80 6.84
CA LYS A 21 5.61 -17.51 6.34
C LYS A 21 6.45 -16.32 6.85
N TRP A 22 6.84 -16.35 8.11
CA TRP A 22 7.57 -15.24 8.75
C TRP A 22 9.09 -15.40 8.72
N GLY A 23 9.58 -16.65 8.58
CA GLY A 23 11.00 -16.95 8.53
C GLY A 23 11.79 -16.09 7.54
N PRO A 24 11.35 -15.95 6.27
CA PRO A 24 12.05 -15.12 5.29
C PRO A 24 12.15 -13.64 5.69
N PHE A 25 11.18 -13.12 6.46
CA PHE A 25 11.22 -11.74 6.96
C PHE A 25 12.13 -11.59 8.16
N LEU A 26 12.07 -12.52 9.09
CA LEU A 26 12.89 -12.49 10.32
C LEU A 26 14.37 -12.76 10.03
N SER A 27 14.67 -13.59 9.02
CA SER A 27 16.04 -13.85 8.58
C SER A 27 16.65 -12.69 7.79
N ASN A 28 15.83 -11.85 7.18
CA ASN A 28 16.30 -10.66 6.47
C ASN A 28 16.60 -9.54 7.48
N LYS A 29 17.89 -9.24 7.67
CA LYS A 29 18.33 -8.22 8.64
C LYS A 29 17.70 -6.84 8.41
N MET A 30 17.53 -6.44 7.15
CA MET A 30 16.90 -5.15 6.82
C MET A 30 15.44 -5.11 7.28
N MET A 31 14.65 -6.14 6.95
CA MET A 31 13.25 -6.23 7.35
C MET A 31 13.10 -6.32 8.86
N ARG A 32 13.94 -7.12 9.52
CA ARG A 32 13.98 -7.22 10.98
C ARG A 32 14.27 -5.87 11.64
N ASN A 33 15.21 -5.09 11.10
CA ASN A 33 15.56 -3.78 11.64
C ASN A 33 14.48 -2.73 11.40
N ILE A 34 13.75 -2.82 10.28
CA ILE A 34 12.62 -1.91 9.99
C ILE A 34 11.42 -2.22 10.89
N LEU A 35 11.01 -3.50 10.96
CA LEU A 35 9.78 -3.92 11.64
C LEU A 35 9.98 -4.20 13.13
N GLY A 36 11.20 -4.53 13.55
CA GLY A 36 11.54 -4.89 14.92
C GLY A 36 11.68 -3.73 15.90
N GLN A 37 11.54 -2.49 15.45
CA GLN A 37 11.63 -1.32 16.33
C GLN A 37 10.35 -1.16 17.16
N THR A 38 10.50 -0.76 18.42
CA THR A 38 9.38 -0.55 19.35
C THR A 38 8.58 0.71 19.07
N LYS A 39 9.19 1.69 18.40
CA LYS A 39 8.56 2.97 18.04
C LYS A 39 8.77 3.26 16.57
N SER A 40 7.74 3.77 15.92
CA SER A 40 7.86 4.30 14.55
C SER A 40 8.63 5.62 14.56
N GLY A 41 9.49 5.84 13.55
CA GLY A 41 10.23 7.09 13.41
C GLY A 41 9.35 8.29 13.03
N PHE A 42 8.14 8.05 12.55
CA PHE A 42 7.16 9.09 12.18
C PHE A 42 5.73 8.59 12.38
N ASN A 43 4.80 9.53 12.49
CA ASN A 43 3.38 9.28 12.65
C ASN A 43 2.64 9.66 11.35
N ILE A 44 1.95 8.69 10.72
CA ILE A 44 1.24 8.90 9.46
C ILE A 44 0.07 9.87 9.66
N ARG A 45 -0.68 9.76 10.79
CA ARG A 45 -1.77 10.69 11.12
C ARG A 45 -1.29 12.14 11.15
N GLU A 46 -0.16 12.41 11.83
CA GLU A 46 0.44 13.75 11.86
C GLU A 46 0.90 14.25 10.50
N ILE A 47 1.39 13.35 9.64
CA ILE A 47 1.77 13.69 8.26
C ILE A 47 0.55 14.14 7.46
N MET A 48 -0.55 13.41 7.58
CA MET A 48 -1.80 13.71 6.90
C MET A 48 -2.41 15.04 7.39
N ASP A 49 -2.52 15.21 8.71
CA ASP A 49 -3.21 16.35 9.32
C ASP A 49 -2.41 17.66 9.19
N ASN A 50 -1.08 17.57 9.09
CA ASN A 50 -0.18 18.72 8.90
C ASN A 50 0.19 18.99 7.43
N LYS A 51 -0.53 18.42 6.46
CA LYS A 51 -0.32 18.65 5.01
C LYS A 51 1.11 18.40 4.55
N LYS A 52 1.77 17.37 5.12
CA LYS A 52 3.15 17.03 4.77
C LYS A 52 3.19 16.12 3.55
N ILE A 53 4.30 16.18 2.81
CA ILE A 53 4.57 15.26 1.69
C ILE A 53 5.43 14.12 2.22
N LEU A 54 4.97 12.88 2.01
CA LEU A 54 5.70 11.65 2.33
C LEU A 54 6.02 10.89 1.05
N LEU A 55 7.30 10.72 0.78
CA LEU A 55 7.79 9.93 -0.36
C LEU A 55 8.31 8.58 0.14
N ILE A 56 7.69 7.50 -0.32
CA ILE A 56 8.04 6.13 0.07
C ILE A 56 8.62 5.41 -1.16
N ASN A 57 9.91 5.07 -1.10
CA ASN A 57 10.56 4.34 -2.18
C ASN A 57 10.67 2.85 -1.81
N LEU A 58 9.85 2.02 -2.45
CA LEU A 58 9.81 0.57 -2.30
C LEU A 58 10.45 -0.15 -3.51
N SER A 59 11.52 0.42 -4.05
CA SER A 59 12.22 -0.13 -5.22
C SER A 59 12.61 -1.61 -5.01
N LYS A 60 12.11 -2.49 -5.88
CA LYS A 60 12.38 -3.94 -5.88
C LYS A 60 13.88 -4.25 -5.96
N GLY A 61 14.65 -3.43 -6.66
CA GLY A 61 16.11 -3.61 -6.81
C GLY A 61 16.90 -3.43 -5.51
N LYS A 62 16.38 -2.68 -4.54
CA LYS A 62 17.04 -2.44 -3.24
C LYS A 62 16.53 -3.33 -2.11
N THR A 63 15.23 -3.56 -2.08
CA THR A 63 14.57 -4.27 -0.97
C THR A 63 14.27 -5.73 -1.30
N GLY A 64 14.30 -6.11 -2.57
CA GLY A 64 13.76 -7.38 -3.06
C GLY A 64 12.25 -7.31 -3.23
N GLU A 65 11.71 -8.09 -4.15
CA GLU A 65 10.29 -8.03 -4.54
C GLU A 65 9.35 -8.35 -3.37
N LEU A 66 9.61 -9.44 -2.65
CA LEU A 66 8.77 -9.88 -1.53
C LEU A 66 8.74 -8.85 -0.40
N ASN A 67 9.91 -8.28 -0.07
CA ASN A 67 10.03 -7.28 0.98
C ASN A 67 9.35 -5.95 0.59
N ALA A 68 9.51 -5.52 -0.67
CA ALA A 68 8.82 -4.34 -1.20
C ALA A 68 7.30 -4.49 -1.12
N LYS A 69 6.79 -5.67 -1.52
CA LYS A 69 5.37 -6.00 -1.44
C LYS A 69 4.85 -5.96 0.00
N LEU A 70 5.54 -6.61 0.94
CA LEU A 70 5.15 -6.61 2.35
C LEU A 70 5.15 -5.19 2.94
N LEU A 71 6.24 -4.42 2.75
CA LEU A 71 6.31 -3.06 3.25
C LEU A 71 5.20 -2.18 2.66
N GLY A 72 4.92 -2.32 1.37
CA GLY A 72 3.83 -1.58 0.73
C GLY A 72 2.47 -1.92 1.33
N MET A 73 2.16 -3.19 1.55
CA MET A 73 0.92 -3.60 2.23
C MET A 73 0.83 -3.02 3.66
N ILE A 74 1.94 -3.05 4.42
CA ILE A 74 1.99 -2.45 5.77
C ILE A 74 1.72 -0.94 5.70
N PHE A 75 2.32 -0.23 4.74
CA PHE A 75 2.05 1.20 4.57
C PHE A 75 0.59 1.48 4.23
N VAL A 76 0.00 0.75 3.29
CA VAL A 76 -1.42 0.88 2.93
C VAL A 76 -2.31 0.69 4.17
N MET A 77 -2.10 -0.38 4.94
CA MET A 77 -2.84 -0.62 6.18
C MET A 77 -2.65 0.50 7.22
N LYS A 78 -1.44 1.03 7.35
CA LYS A 78 -1.16 2.15 8.25
C LYS A 78 -1.81 3.46 7.81
N PHE A 79 -1.88 3.74 6.50
CA PHE A 79 -2.63 4.88 5.98
C PHE A 79 -4.13 4.73 6.23
N GLN A 80 -4.68 3.53 6.02
CA GLN A 80 -6.07 3.23 6.35
C GLN A 80 -6.35 3.49 7.84
N ALA A 81 -5.56 2.89 8.72
CA ALA A 81 -5.72 3.06 10.17
C ALA A 81 -5.59 4.54 10.60
N ALA A 82 -4.63 5.28 10.01
CA ALA A 82 -4.47 6.70 10.27
C ALA A 82 -5.66 7.53 9.77
N ALA A 83 -6.21 7.20 8.58
CA ALA A 83 -7.42 7.84 8.07
C ALA A 83 -8.62 7.56 8.98
N MET A 84 -8.89 6.29 9.32
CA MET A 84 -10.00 5.91 10.18
C MET A 84 -9.90 6.52 11.58
N SER A 85 -8.68 6.71 12.11
CA SER A 85 -8.49 7.38 13.40
C SER A 85 -8.96 8.83 13.41
N ARG A 86 -9.18 9.46 12.23
CA ARG A 86 -9.77 10.80 12.09
C ARG A 86 -11.25 10.87 12.45
N ALA A 87 -11.86 9.76 12.84
CA ALA A 87 -13.22 9.75 13.38
C ALA A 87 -13.40 10.64 14.63
N ASP A 88 -12.32 10.96 15.32
CA ASP A 88 -12.28 11.90 16.45
C ASP A 88 -12.30 13.39 16.05
N THR A 89 -12.22 13.68 14.75
CA THR A 89 -12.19 15.03 14.17
C THR A 89 -13.45 15.25 13.34
N ALA A 90 -14.09 16.41 13.45
CA ALA A 90 -15.25 16.76 12.64
C ALA A 90 -14.89 16.71 11.14
N GLU A 91 -15.83 16.32 10.29
CA GLU A 91 -15.56 16.06 8.87
C GLU A 91 -15.01 17.29 8.14
N ASP A 92 -15.53 18.46 8.46
CA ASP A 92 -15.11 19.73 7.85
C ASP A 92 -13.70 20.19 8.26
N ASP A 93 -13.23 19.73 9.42
CA ASP A 93 -11.90 20.05 9.95
C ASP A 93 -10.82 19.08 9.46
N ARG A 94 -11.21 17.95 8.85
CA ARG A 94 -10.26 16.98 8.32
C ARG A 94 -9.54 17.54 7.10
N GLN A 95 -8.22 17.44 7.09
CA GLN A 95 -7.41 17.86 5.96
C GLN A 95 -7.44 16.82 4.83
N ASP A 96 -7.61 17.28 3.59
CA ASP A 96 -7.48 16.41 2.42
C ASP A 96 -6.06 15.85 2.32
N PHE A 97 -5.95 14.57 2.09
CA PHE A 97 -4.68 13.89 1.85
C PHE A 97 -4.80 12.94 0.66
N CYS A 98 -3.87 13.05 -0.29
CA CYS A 98 -3.84 12.18 -1.46
C CYS A 98 -2.77 11.09 -1.29
N LEU A 99 -3.18 9.84 -1.38
CA LEU A 99 -2.31 8.68 -1.40
C LEU A 99 -2.17 8.17 -2.83
N PHE A 100 -1.00 8.39 -3.42
CA PHE A 100 -0.62 7.87 -4.73
C PHE A 100 0.02 6.49 -4.56
N VAL A 101 -0.53 5.47 -5.20
CA VAL A 101 0.00 4.11 -5.19
C VAL A 101 0.28 3.68 -6.62
N ASP A 102 1.56 3.71 -6.98
CA ASP A 102 2.03 3.18 -8.26
C ASP A 102 2.20 1.65 -8.16
N GLU A 103 2.00 0.94 -9.28
CA GLU A 103 2.01 -0.53 -9.33
C GLU A 103 1.09 -1.16 -8.26
N PHE A 104 -0.10 -0.60 -8.13
CA PHE A 104 -1.08 -0.92 -7.08
C PHE A 104 -1.36 -2.43 -6.93
N GLN A 105 -1.34 -3.20 -8.01
CA GLN A 105 -1.54 -4.65 -7.99
C GLN A 105 -0.56 -5.40 -7.06
N ASN A 106 0.61 -4.81 -6.77
CA ASN A 106 1.57 -5.41 -5.85
C ASN A 106 1.17 -5.29 -4.38
N PHE A 107 0.27 -4.36 -4.05
CA PHE A 107 -0.09 -3.98 -2.69
C PHE A 107 -1.57 -4.24 -2.37
N SER A 108 -2.35 -4.62 -3.37
CA SER A 108 -3.77 -4.90 -3.22
C SER A 108 -4.00 -6.15 -2.35
N THR A 109 -4.84 -5.99 -1.33
CA THR A 109 -5.33 -7.06 -0.46
C THR A 109 -6.86 -7.00 -0.42
N GLU A 110 -7.53 -8.05 0.04
CA GLU A 110 -9.00 -8.04 0.17
C GLU A 110 -9.49 -6.90 1.08
N SER A 111 -8.70 -6.52 2.09
CA SER A 111 -9.01 -5.37 2.95
C SER A 111 -8.98 -4.02 2.20
N PHE A 112 -8.44 -3.97 1.00
CA PHE A 112 -8.42 -2.75 0.20
C PHE A 112 -9.81 -2.33 -0.30
N GLU A 113 -10.74 -3.24 -0.40
CA GLU A 113 -12.15 -2.96 -0.73
C GLU A 113 -12.76 -1.99 0.29
N SER A 114 -12.50 -2.21 1.59
CA SER A 114 -12.99 -1.29 2.63
C SER A 114 -12.35 0.10 2.56
N ILE A 115 -11.08 0.19 2.14
CA ILE A 115 -10.42 1.49 1.94
C ILE A 115 -11.11 2.24 0.81
N LEU A 116 -11.37 1.59 -0.33
CA LEU A 116 -12.01 2.22 -1.48
C LEU A 116 -13.40 2.78 -1.15
N SER A 117 -14.18 2.07 -0.34
CA SER A 117 -15.53 2.48 0.03
C SER A 117 -15.58 3.53 1.14
N GLU A 118 -14.62 3.54 2.05
CA GLU A 118 -14.69 4.36 3.28
C GLU A 118 -13.71 5.54 3.33
N ALA A 119 -12.61 5.50 2.57
CA ALA A 119 -11.53 6.48 2.66
C ALA A 119 -12.00 7.93 2.45
N ARG A 120 -12.99 8.14 1.57
CA ARG A 120 -13.58 9.45 1.27
C ARG A 120 -14.11 10.14 2.52
N LYS A 121 -14.76 9.43 3.44
CA LYS A 121 -15.32 9.98 4.70
C LYS A 121 -14.23 10.58 5.58
N TYR A 122 -13.02 10.06 5.47
CA TYR A 122 -11.88 10.49 6.27
C TYR A 122 -10.93 11.42 5.52
N ARG A 123 -11.38 11.99 4.38
CA ARG A 123 -10.60 12.88 3.52
C ARG A 123 -9.28 12.24 3.06
N LEU A 124 -9.28 10.93 2.82
CA LEU A 124 -8.18 10.21 2.16
C LEU A 124 -8.58 9.94 0.70
N ASN A 125 -7.97 10.69 -0.21
CA ASN A 125 -8.14 10.52 -1.65
C ASN A 125 -7.13 9.51 -2.17
N LEU A 126 -7.59 8.56 -3.00
CA LEU A 126 -6.75 7.51 -3.57
C LEU A 126 -6.49 7.78 -5.04
N VAL A 127 -5.22 7.74 -5.44
CA VAL A 127 -4.79 7.75 -6.84
C VAL A 127 -4.03 6.46 -7.09
N LEU A 128 -4.64 5.53 -7.82
CA LEU A 128 -4.13 4.20 -8.05
C LEU A 128 -3.66 4.07 -9.49
N ALA A 129 -2.43 3.59 -9.69
CA ALA A 129 -1.91 3.28 -11.00
C ALA A 129 -1.52 1.80 -11.08
N ASN A 130 -1.91 1.14 -12.17
CA ASN A 130 -1.55 -0.25 -12.45
C ASN A 130 -1.37 -0.45 -13.95
N GLN A 131 -0.56 -1.41 -14.33
CA GLN A 131 -0.29 -1.72 -15.74
C GLN A 131 -1.31 -2.69 -16.32
N PHE A 132 -1.79 -3.66 -15.53
CA PHE A 132 -2.69 -4.71 -15.98
C PHE A 132 -3.84 -4.92 -15.00
N MET A 133 -5.07 -4.74 -15.47
CA MET A 133 -6.28 -5.03 -14.68
C MET A 133 -6.43 -6.53 -14.37
N THR A 134 -5.94 -7.38 -15.26
CA THR A 134 -5.94 -8.84 -15.10
C THR A 134 -5.10 -9.35 -13.93
N GLN A 135 -4.18 -8.55 -13.39
CA GLN A 135 -3.41 -8.89 -12.20
C GLN A 135 -4.16 -8.66 -10.88
N LEU A 136 -5.28 -7.95 -10.94
CA LEU A 136 -6.18 -7.73 -9.80
C LEU A 136 -7.19 -8.86 -9.68
N THR A 137 -7.56 -9.24 -8.46
CA THR A 137 -8.67 -10.16 -8.24
C THR A 137 -9.98 -9.55 -8.71
N ASP A 138 -10.96 -10.39 -9.06
CA ASP A 138 -12.28 -9.92 -9.53
C ASP A 138 -12.94 -8.97 -8.54
N LYS A 139 -12.90 -9.31 -7.25
CA LYS A 139 -13.44 -8.47 -6.18
C LYS A 139 -12.83 -7.07 -6.14
N ILE A 140 -11.50 -6.96 -6.29
CA ILE A 140 -10.82 -5.68 -6.26
C ILE A 140 -11.13 -4.87 -7.52
N ARG A 141 -11.19 -5.52 -8.70
CA ARG A 141 -11.59 -4.85 -9.94
C ARG A 141 -12.99 -4.27 -9.84
N GLU A 142 -13.96 -5.06 -9.37
CA GLU A 142 -15.32 -4.61 -9.16
C GLU A 142 -15.41 -3.46 -8.14
N ALA A 143 -14.66 -3.55 -7.05
CA ALA A 143 -14.60 -2.49 -6.04
C ALA A 143 -14.00 -1.20 -6.62
N ILE A 144 -12.96 -1.28 -7.44
CA ILE A 144 -12.37 -0.11 -8.11
C ILE A 144 -13.39 0.50 -9.06
N LEU A 145 -13.94 -0.27 -9.99
CA LEU A 145 -14.89 0.24 -10.99
C LEU A 145 -16.17 0.80 -10.35
N GLY A 146 -16.58 0.28 -9.19
CA GLY A 146 -17.77 0.74 -8.46
C GLY A 146 -17.55 1.98 -7.59
N ASN A 147 -16.31 2.27 -7.16
CA ASN A 147 -16.03 3.37 -6.21
C ASN A 147 -15.19 4.51 -6.78
N VAL A 148 -14.54 4.30 -7.92
CA VAL A 148 -13.65 5.31 -8.52
C VAL A 148 -14.45 6.25 -9.43
N GLY A 149 -14.39 7.54 -9.15
CA GLY A 149 -15.13 8.55 -9.94
C GLY A 149 -14.37 9.01 -11.19
N THR A 150 -13.06 8.91 -11.20
CA THR A 150 -12.21 9.31 -12.34
C THR A 150 -11.39 8.12 -12.81
N ILE A 151 -11.51 7.78 -14.08
CA ILE A 151 -10.77 6.67 -14.70
C ILE A 151 -10.00 7.23 -15.90
N MET A 152 -8.71 6.93 -15.96
CA MET A 152 -7.87 7.29 -17.10
C MET A 152 -7.14 6.04 -17.58
N SER A 153 -7.17 5.78 -18.86
CA SER A 153 -6.50 4.65 -19.49
C SER A 153 -5.65 5.09 -20.66
N GLY A 154 -4.39 4.66 -20.68
CA GLY A 154 -3.57 4.67 -21.89
C GLY A 154 -3.89 3.46 -22.79
N ARG A 155 -2.96 3.11 -23.68
CA ARG A 155 -3.09 1.92 -24.53
C ARG A 155 -3.07 0.65 -23.70
N LEU A 156 -4.03 -0.24 -23.93
CA LEU A 156 -4.20 -1.51 -23.23
C LEU A 156 -3.90 -2.72 -24.15
N GLY A 157 -3.54 -3.84 -23.53
CA GLY A 157 -3.58 -5.15 -24.19
C GLY A 157 -5.02 -5.59 -24.46
N VAL A 158 -5.22 -6.55 -25.36
CA VAL A 158 -6.56 -6.98 -25.80
C VAL A 158 -7.47 -7.34 -24.62
N THR A 159 -7.02 -8.21 -23.72
CA THR A 159 -7.83 -8.68 -22.57
C THR A 159 -8.19 -7.54 -21.61
N ASP A 160 -7.27 -6.63 -21.32
CA ASP A 160 -7.54 -5.50 -20.44
C ASP A 160 -8.45 -4.46 -21.13
N ALA A 161 -8.34 -4.31 -22.47
CA ALA A 161 -9.23 -3.47 -23.25
C ALA A 161 -10.68 -3.94 -23.18
N GLU A 162 -10.94 -5.26 -23.33
CA GLU A 162 -12.26 -5.87 -23.17
C GLU A 162 -12.84 -5.66 -21.76
N LEU A 163 -11.99 -5.77 -20.72
CA LEU A 163 -12.43 -5.52 -19.35
C LEU A 163 -12.80 -4.05 -19.09
N MET A 164 -12.04 -3.13 -19.69
CA MET A 164 -12.19 -1.69 -19.46
C MET A 164 -13.21 -1.02 -20.40
N GLU A 165 -13.64 -1.66 -21.48
CA GLU A 165 -14.62 -1.14 -22.42
C GLU A 165 -15.87 -0.61 -21.72
N LYS A 166 -16.37 -1.34 -20.72
CA LYS A 166 -17.58 -0.94 -19.96
C LYS A 166 -17.46 0.42 -19.25
N ALA A 167 -16.23 0.81 -18.89
CA ALA A 167 -15.98 2.09 -18.22
C ALA A 167 -16.03 3.29 -19.18
N PHE A 168 -15.89 3.03 -20.50
CA PHE A 168 -15.83 4.07 -21.53
C PHE A 168 -16.94 3.96 -22.57
N ALA A 169 -17.80 2.93 -22.48
CA ALA A 169 -18.96 2.77 -23.34
C ALA A 169 -19.99 3.91 -23.12
N PRO A 170 -20.77 4.29 -24.12
CA PRO A 170 -20.77 3.80 -25.52
C PRO A 170 -19.78 4.55 -26.43
N VAL A 171 -18.96 5.48 -25.90
CA VAL A 171 -18.15 6.40 -26.72
C VAL A 171 -16.92 5.70 -27.30
N PHE A 172 -16.30 4.82 -26.50
CA PHE A 172 -15.13 4.06 -26.92
C PHE A 172 -15.34 2.56 -26.66
N ASN A 173 -14.82 1.75 -27.56
CA ASN A 173 -14.84 0.29 -27.49
C ASN A 173 -13.45 -0.29 -27.19
N ALA A 174 -13.32 -1.61 -27.10
CA ALA A 174 -12.06 -2.30 -26.83
C ALA A 174 -10.98 -2.04 -27.90
N GLU A 175 -11.39 -1.90 -29.16
CA GLU A 175 -10.48 -1.60 -30.28
C GLU A 175 -9.84 -0.21 -30.12
N ASP A 176 -10.63 0.80 -29.72
CA ASP A 176 -10.13 2.16 -29.47
C ASP A 176 -9.09 2.17 -28.35
N LEU A 177 -9.32 1.42 -27.26
CA LEU A 177 -8.40 1.27 -26.14
C LEU A 177 -7.10 0.56 -26.53
N HIS A 178 -7.19 -0.43 -27.40
CA HIS A 178 -6.03 -1.17 -27.89
C HIS A 178 -5.22 -0.36 -28.91
N ALA A 179 -5.87 0.42 -29.77
CA ALA A 179 -5.27 1.22 -30.83
C ALA A 179 -4.74 2.59 -30.35
N MET A 180 -4.85 2.92 -29.06
CA MET A 180 -4.48 4.22 -28.49
C MET A 180 -3.03 4.61 -28.83
N PRO A 181 -2.80 5.81 -29.38
CA PRO A 181 -1.46 6.31 -29.65
C PRO A 181 -0.63 6.53 -28.38
N ASN A 182 0.70 6.46 -28.50
CA ASN A 182 1.58 6.80 -27.40
C ASN A 182 1.32 8.24 -26.91
N TYR A 183 1.49 8.45 -25.62
CA TYR A 183 1.26 9.75 -24.95
C TYR A 183 -0.19 10.28 -25.10
N SER A 184 -1.13 9.38 -25.29
CA SER A 184 -2.56 9.69 -25.31
C SER A 184 -3.27 8.82 -24.30
N ALA A 185 -4.39 9.29 -23.79
CA ALA A 185 -5.25 8.55 -22.88
C ALA A 185 -6.72 8.82 -23.19
N ILE A 186 -7.59 7.87 -22.82
CA ILE A 186 -9.02 8.06 -22.68
C ILE A 186 -9.32 8.29 -21.20
N ALA A 187 -10.17 9.24 -20.89
CA ALA A 187 -10.53 9.56 -19.52
C ALA A 187 -12.04 9.79 -19.36
N THR A 188 -12.56 9.37 -18.21
CA THR A 188 -13.83 9.80 -17.64
C THR A 188 -13.52 10.48 -16.31
N VAL A 189 -13.99 11.70 -16.13
CA VAL A 189 -13.68 12.50 -14.94
C VAL A 189 -14.96 12.77 -14.17
N MET A 190 -14.92 12.63 -12.85
CA MET A 190 -16.00 13.05 -11.98
C MET A 190 -16.00 14.58 -11.85
N MET A 191 -17.08 15.24 -12.32
CA MET A 191 -17.26 16.67 -12.18
C MET A 191 -18.65 16.95 -11.60
N PHE A 192 -18.72 17.74 -10.54
CA PHE A 192 -19.98 18.08 -9.88
C PHE A 192 -20.84 16.86 -9.53
N ASP A 193 -20.20 15.83 -8.98
CA ASP A 193 -20.79 14.52 -8.61
C ASP A 193 -21.41 13.74 -9.79
N MET A 194 -21.06 14.08 -11.02
CA MET A 194 -21.45 13.34 -12.23
C MET A 194 -20.21 12.98 -13.07
N PRO A 195 -20.17 11.76 -13.63
CA PRO A 195 -19.11 11.40 -14.58
C PRO A 195 -19.32 12.16 -15.90
N THR A 196 -18.24 12.70 -16.45
CA THR A 196 -18.26 13.26 -17.80
C THR A 196 -18.47 12.16 -18.85
N SER A 197 -18.92 12.53 -20.05
CA SER A 197 -18.74 11.65 -21.21
C SER A 197 -17.25 11.35 -21.41
N PRO A 198 -16.86 10.11 -21.75
CA PRO A 198 -15.45 9.77 -22.01
C PRO A 198 -14.87 10.62 -23.14
N PHE A 199 -13.62 11.03 -23.00
CA PHE A 199 -12.91 11.84 -23.99
C PHE A 199 -11.43 11.43 -24.10
N THR A 200 -10.82 11.75 -25.22
CA THR A 200 -9.38 11.55 -25.43
C THR A 200 -8.59 12.77 -24.97
N MET A 201 -7.40 12.54 -24.45
CA MET A 201 -6.45 13.58 -24.06
C MET A 201 -5.02 13.22 -24.42
N LYS A 202 -4.18 14.24 -24.64
CA LYS A 202 -2.74 14.07 -24.79
C LYS A 202 -2.06 14.25 -23.43
N LEU A 203 -1.14 13.35 -23.13
CA LEU A 203 -0.31 13.44 -21.94
C LEU A 203 0.86 14.41 -22.21
N LEU A 204 1.13 15.27 -21.25
CA LEU A 204 2.28 16.15 -21.30
C LEU A 204 3.55 15.36 -20.93
N PRO A 205 4.71 15.74 -21.47
CA PRO A 205 5.96 15.17 -21.01
C PRO A 205 6.21 15.53 -19.55
N PRO A 206 7.04 14.75 -18.82
CA PRO A 206 7.37 15.07 -17.44
C PRO A 206 7.88 16.51 -17.32
N MET A 207 7.28 17.27 -16.43
CA MET A 207 7.70 18.65 -16.14
C MET A 207 8.75 18.66 -15.04
N GLY A 208 9.84 19.37 -15.27
CA GLY A 208 10.95 19.54 -14.33
C GLY A 208 12.17 18.68 -14.64
N GLU A 209 13.29 19.10 -14.09
CA GLU A 209 14.55 18.40 -14.20
C GLU A 209 14.78 17.48 -13.00
N SER A 210 15.31 16.28 -13.23
CA SER A 210 15.73 15.40 -12.15
C SER A 210 17.03 15.92 -11.54
N SER A 211 17.07 16.06 -10.21
CA SER A 211 18.29 16.46 -9.49
C SER A 211 18.74 15.33 -8.56
N ASN A 212 19.86 14.70 -8.94
CA ASN A 212 20.51 13.70 -8.08
C ASN A 212 20.99 14.31 -6.76
N GLU A 213 21.46 15.56 -6.78
CA GLU A 213 21.88 16.26 -5.58
C GLU A 213 20.70 16.45 -4.60
N LEU A 214 19.57 16.92 -5.09
CA LEU A 214 18.37 17.09 -4.26
C LEU A 214 17.92 15.75 -3.68
N MET A 215 17.92 14.69 -4.49
CA MET A 215 17.57 13.34 -4.05
C MET A 215 18.48 12.85 -2.90
N GLU A 216 19.78 13.02 -3.00
CA GLU A 216 20.73 12.62 -1.94
C GLU A 216 20.55 13.49 -0.68
N ARG A 217 20.37 14.78 -0.83
CA ARG A 217 20.08 15.68 0.32
C ARG A 217 18.80 15.27 1.04
N MET A 218 17.74 14.90 0.31
CA MET A 218 16.49 14.40 0.91
C MET A 218 16.70 13.09 1.66
N LYS A 219 17.49 12.15 1.14
CA LYS A 219 17.82 10.89 1.82
C LYS A 219 18.58 11.15 3.12
N VAL A 220 19.61 12.00 3.09
CA VAL A 220 20.38 12.37 4.28
C VAL A 220 19.47 13.03 5.32
N TYR A 221 18.64 13.97 4.92
CA TYR A 221 17.67 14.63 5.82
C TYR A 221 16.69 13.62 6.44
N ALA A 222 16.10 12.75 5.64
CA ALA A 222 15.16 11.75 6.12
C ALA A 222 15.84 10.76 7.10
N SER A 223 17.06 10.32 6.78
CA SER A 223 17.84 9.43 7.64
C SER A 223 18.19 10.08 8.97
N SER A 224 18.63 11.34 8.97
CA SER A 224 18.99 12.07 10.21
C SER A 224 17.79 12.37 11.10
N LYS A 225 16.62 12.63 10.50
CA LYS A 225 15.42 13.03 11.24
C LYS A 225 14.57 11.86 11.73
N TYR A 226 14.44 10.82 10.91
CA TYR A 226 13.52 9.70 11.15
C TYR A 226 14.23 8.36 11.33
N GLY A 227 15.49 8.29 10.94
CA GLY A 227 16.30 7.09 11.10
C GLY A 227 16.91 6.96 12.49
N ARG A 228 17.37 5.74 12.78
CA ARG A 228 18.18 5.41 13.94
C ARG A 228 19.44 4.69 13.49
N PRO A 229 20.56 4.82 14.19
CA PRO A 229 21.76 4.04 13.89
C PRO A 229 21.41 2.54 13.89
N ARG A 230 21.86 1.86 12.86
CA ARG A 230 21.54 0.43 12.66
C ARG A 230 22.00 -0.42 13.84
N GLU A 231 23.17 -0.13 14.34
CA GLU A 231 23.77 -0.86 15.48
C GLU A 231 22.96 -0.73 16.76
N ASP A 232 22.35 0.44 17.00
CA ASP A 232 21.50 0.65 18.17
C ASP A 232 20.20 -0.16 18.05
N VAL A 233 19.62 -0.20 16.85
CA VAL A 233 18.41 -0.99 16.57
C VAL A 233 18.70 -2.49 16.72
N GLU A 234 19.80 -2.97 16.16
CA GLU A 234 20.21 -4.38 16.26
C GLU A 234 20.44 -4.78 17.73
N ARG A 235 21.13 -3.95 18.50
CA ARG A 235 21.38 -4.17 19.95
C ARG A 235 20.07 -4.21 20.74
N GLU A 236 19.13 -3.31 20.45
CA GLU A 236 17.81 -3.30 21.12
C GLU A 236 16.99 -4.56 20.81
N ILE A 237 17.02 -5.04 19.56
CA ILE A 237 16.33 -6.26 19.16
C ILE A 237 16.94 -7.48 19.84
N GLU A 238 18.28 -7.59 19.88
CA GLU A 238 19.00 -8.68 20.51
C GLU A 238 18.76 -8.73 22.03
N ALA A 239 18.77 -7.58 22.70
CA ALA A 239 18.47 -7.50 24.12
C ALA A 239 17.06 -8.01 24.46
N ARG A 240 16.05 -7.67 23.64
CA ARG A 240 14.68 -8.17 23.83
C ARG A 240 14.55 -9.67 23.59
N LEU A 241 15.28 -10.21 22.62
CA LEU A 241 15.29 -11.64 22.36
C LEU A 241 15.96 -12.42 23.52
N ALA A 242 17.02 -11.89 24.08
CA ALA A 242 17.69 -12.48 25.24
C ALA A 242 16.79 -12.49 26.49
N ASP A 243 16.04 -11.39 26.73
CA ASP A 243 15.12 -11.29 27.87
C ASP A 243 13.94 -12.27 27.75
N THR A 244 13.40 -12.46 26.54
CA THR A 244 12.33 -13.44 26.28
C THR A 244 12.80 -14.87 26.43
N SER A 245 14.05 -15.18 26.16
CA SER A 245 14.62 -16.52 26.33
C SER A 245 14.90 -16.85 27.79
N SER A 246 15.03 -15.86 28.66
CA SER A 246 15.33 -16.01 30.10
C SER A 246 14.08 -16.17 30.98
N LYS A 247 12.87 -15.92 30.45
CA LYS A 247 11.61 -16.16 31.17
C LYS A 247 11.25 -17.64 31.10
N PRO A 248 11.16 -18.35 32.29
CA PRO A 248 10.68 -19.72 32.29
C PRO A 248 9.27 -19.79 31.66
N ALA A 249 9.06 -20.84 30.86
CA ALA A 249 7.72 -21.13 30.33
C ALA A 249 6.72 -21.13 31.46
N ALA A 250 5.61 -20.38 31.31
CA ALA A 250 4.54 -20.38 32.31
C ALA A 250 4.16 -21.84 32.63
N PRO A 251 3.95 -22.22 33.89
CA PRO A 251 3.59 -23.58 34.22
C PRO A 251 2.30 -23.94 33.54
N ALA A 252 2.28 -25.07 32.83
CA ALA A 252 1.09 -25.63 32.25
C ALA A 252 0.05 -25.72 33.36
N MET A 253 -1.07 -25.00 33.23
CA MET A 253 -2.21 -25.16 34.12
C MET A 253 -2.62 -26.63 34.10
N ALA A 254 -2.40 -27.31 35.21
CA ALA A 254 -2.87 -28.64 35.44
C ALA A 254 -4.40 -28.63 35.61
N THR A 255 -5.01 -29.61 34.99
CA THR A 255 -6.39 -30.08 34.97
C THR A 255 -7.32 -29.45 34.01
#